data_f0a2986aa0e62aecedd1f2feda80871b
#
_entry.id   f0a2986aa0e62aecedd1f2feda80871b
#
_cell.length_a   1.000
_cell.length_b   1.000
_cell.length_c   1.000
_cell.angle_alpha   90.00
_cell.angle_beta   90.00
_cell.angle_gamma   90.00
#
_symmetry.space_group_name_H-M   'P 1'
#
loop_
_entity.id
_entity.type
_entity.pdbx_description
1 polymer ?
#
loop_
_entity_poly.entity_id
_entity_poly.type
_entity_poly.pdbx_seq_one_letter_code
_entity_poly.pdbx_strand_id
1 'polypeptide(L)'
;MIGELTAALGIRDKLFLATKVWTRGKENGIKSMERSMTLLRAKQIDLMQVHNLVDVQTQLATLREWKAQGRIRYLGITHYEAGAFADVEKIMRSEKLDFVQINYSLMEREAEASILPLAQERGIAVIVNRPFGGGDLFSRARSKPLPDWAAEFGCRSWAQFFLKWIVANSAVTCAIPATNKPHHLEENLQAGAGPLPDGKMRQRMAELVSSL
;
A
#
# COMPACT_ATOMS: atom_id res chain seq x y z
N MET A 1 14.17 -8.62 -13.67
CA MET A 1 14.56 -7.21 -13.50
C MET A 1 14.78 -6.83 -12.03
N ILE A 2 13.74 -6.74 -11.13
CA ILE A 2 13.98 -6.34 -9.72
C ILE A 2 15.02 -7.24 -9.03
N GLY A 3 14.84 -8.56 -9.05
CA GLY A 3 15.78 -9.50 -8.42
C GLY A 3 17.19 -9.46 -9.00
N GLU A 4 17.34 -9.13 -10.28
CA GLU A 4 18.65 -8.96 -10.90
C GLU A 4 19.35 -7.68 -10.42
N LEU A 5 18.59 -6.57 -10.39
CA LEU A 5 19.12 -5.29 -9.93
C LEU A 5 19.50 -5.34 -8.45
N THR A 6 18.65 -5.89 -7.60
CA THR A 6 18.92 -6.01 -6.17
C THR A 6 20.12 -6.90 -5.86
N ALA A 7 20.30 -7.98 -6.65
CA ALA A 7 21.46 -8.85 -6.54
C ALA A 7 22.74 -8.16 -7.03
N ALA A 8 22.68 -7.47 -8.18
CA ALA A 8 23.83 -6.73 -8.73
C ALA A 8 24.30 -5.59 -7.81
N LEU A 9 23.36 -4.92 -7.12
CA LEU A 9 23.64 -3.84 -6.19
C LEU A 9 23.96 -4.30 -4.77
N GLY A 10 23.80 -5.58 -4.44
CA GLY A 10 24.01 -6.11 -3.09
C GLY A 10 23.09 -5.51 -2.02
N ILE A 11 21.86 -5.11 -2.40
CA ILE A 11 20.94 -4.38 -1.51
C ILE A 11 19.73 -5.20 -1.04
N ARG A 12 19.70 -6.53 -1.30
CA ARG A 12 18.54 -7.37 -0.94
C ARG A 12 18.10 -7.19 0.52
N ASP A 13 19.06 -7.17 1.43
CA ASP A 13 18.80 -7.10 2.87
C ASP A 13 18.33 -5.71 3.35
N LYS A 14 18.42 -4.72 2.47
CA LYS A 14 17.92 -3.35 2.72
C LYS A 14 16.48 -3.15 2.23
N LEU A 15 15.88 -4.16 1.56
CA LEU A 15 14.57 -4.06 0.93
C LEU A 15 13.55 -4.94 1.64
N PHE A 16 12.35 -4.40 1.80
CA PHE A 16 11.16 -5.15 2.14
C PHE A 16 10.48 -5.62 0.84
N LEU A 17 10.57 -6.92 0.55
CA LEU A 17 10.00 -7.49 -0.66
C LEU A 17 8.56 -7.92 -0.44
N ALA A 18 7.63 -7.28 -1.14
CA ALA A 18 6.21 -7.62 -1.15
C ALA A 18 5.77 -8.06 -2.54
N THR A 19 5.01 -9.15 -2.61
CA THR A 19 4.38 -9.61 -3.85
C THR A 19 3.03 -10.27 -3.57
N LYS A 20 2.38 -10.81 -4.60
CA LYS A 20 1.02 -11.30 -4.53
C LYS A 20 0.86 -12.62 -5.24
N VAL A 21 -0.06 -13.47 -4.75
CA VAL A 21 -0.59 -14.63 -5.47
C VAL A 21 -1.93 -14.29 -6.08
N TRP A 22 -2.10 -14.58 -7.37
CA TRP A 22 -3.30 -14.26 -8.13
C TRP A 22 -3.68 -15.41 -9.04
N THR A 23 -4.22 -16.47 -8.42
CA THR A 23 -4.68 -17.67 -9.14
C THR A 23 -5.59 -18.50 -8.24
N ARG A 24 -6.28 -19.47 -8.83
CA ARG A 24 -7.12 -20.43 -8.11
C ARG A 24 -6.40 -21.76 -7.92
N GLY A 25 -6.73 -22.46 -6.85
CA GLY A 25 -6.19 -23.78 -6.49
C GLY A 25 -4.83 -23.71 -5.81
N LYS A 26 -4.60 -24.64 -4.87
CA LYS A 26 -3.39 -24.70 -4.02
C LYS A 26 -2.11 -24.87 -4.86
N GLU A 27 -2.10 -25.84 -5.78
CA GLU A 27 -0.91 -26.13 -6.59
C GLU A 27 -0.50 -24.96 -7.50
N ASN A 28 -1.49 -24.31 -8.16
CA ASN A 28 -1.23 -23.14 -8.99
C ASN A 28 -0.71 -21.98 -8.15
N GLY A 29 -1.28 -21.79 -6.94
CA GLY A 29 -0.81 -20.80 -5.97
C GLY A 29 0.66 -21.02 -5.62
N ILE A 30 1.05 -22.25 -5.25
CA ILE A 30 2.43 -22.60 -4.94
C ILE A 30 3.36 -22.32 -6.13
N LYS A 31 3.02 -22.77 -7.33
CA LYS A 31 3.81 -22.51 -8.55
C LYS A 31 4.00 -21.01 -8.82
N SER A 32 2.93 -20.21 -8.65
CA SER A 32 2.97 -18.76 -8.83
C SER A 32 3.90 -18.08 -7.82
N MET A 33 3.83 -18.49 -6.57
CA MET A 33 4.65 -17.94 -5.50
C MET A 33 6.12 -18.34 -5.63
N GLU A 34 6.41 -19.58 -6.01
CA GLU A 34 7.78 -20.07 -6.29
C GLU A 34 8.40 -19.34 -7.47
N ARG A 35 7.62 -19.08 -8.52
CA ARG A 35 8.05 -18.25 -9.64
C ARG A 35 8.41 -16.83 -9.16
N SER A 36 7.61 -16.26 -8.25
CA SER A 36 7.91 -14.93 -7.67
C SER A 36 9.24 -14.95 -6.90
N MET A 37 9.51 -15.98 -6.09
CA MET A 37 10.78 -16.14 -5.38
C MET A 37 11.97 -16.23 -6.35
N THR A 38 11.83 -17.03 -7.41
CA THR A 38 12.86 -17.17 -8.46
C THR A 38 13.14 -15.82 -9.15
N LEU A 39 12.08 -15.11 -9.59
CA LEU A 39 12.21 -13.81 -10.27
C LEU A 39 12.80 -12.72 -9.37
N LEU A 40 12.48 -12.74 -8.08
CA LEU A 40 13.03 -11.83 -7.09
C LEU A 40 14.41 -12.26 -6.55
N ARG A 41 14.88 -13.45 -6.94
CA ARG A 41 16.14 -14.06 -6.44
C ARG A 41 16.18 -14.06 -4.90
N ALA A 42 15.05 -14.36 -4.28
CA ALA A 42 14.89 -14.31 -2.83
C ALA A 42 14.59 -15.69 -2.26
N LYS A 43 15.30 -16.09 -1.20
CA LYS A 43 15.01 -17.31 -0.44
C LYS A 43 13.80 -17.15 0.48
N GLN A 44 13.50 -15.94 0.87
CA GLN A 44 12.35 -15.56 1.69
C GLN A 44 11.74 -14.25 1.14
N ILE A 45 10.42 -14.19 1.10
CA ILE A 45 9.64 -12.98 0.77
C ILE A 45 9.18 -12.35 2.08
N ASP A 46 9.29 -11.04 2.21
CA ASP A 46 8.83 -10.36 3.43
C ASP A 46 7.31 -10.40 3.54
N LEU A 47 6.59 -10.06 2.46
CA LEU A 47 5.12 -10.07 2.46
C LEU A 47 4.57 -10.76 1.21
N MET A 48 3.77 -11.80 1.42
CA MET A 48 2.96 -12.41 0.37
C MET A 48 1.47 -12.13 0.62
N GLN A 49 0.77 -11.62 -0.39
CA GLN A 49 -0.63 -11.24 -0.26
C GLN A 49 -1.52 -11.99 -1.26
N VAL A 50 -2.76 -12.27 -0.87
CA VAL A 50 -3.78 -12.75 -1.81
C VAL A 50 -4.31 -11.56 -2.61
N HIS A 51 -4.13 -11.59 -3.94
CA HIS A 51 -4.51 -10.49 -4.83
C HIS A 51 -6.01 -10.52 -5.13
N ASN A 52 -6.67 -9.38 -4.87
CA ASN A 52 -8.09 -9.15 -5.16
C ASN A 52 -9.01 -10.26 -4.63
N LEU A 53 -8.66 -10.83 -3.47
CA LEU A 53 -9.40 -11.89 -2.76
C LEU A 53 -9.65 -13.16 -3.60
N VAL A 54 -8.90 -13.38 -4.69
CA VAL A 54 -9.07 -14.54 -5.57
C VAL A 54 -8.70 -15.82 -4.82
N ASP A 55 -9.70 -16.71 -4.67
CA ASP A 55 -9.57 -18.00 -3.95
C ASP A 55 -8.94 -17.84 -2.57
N VAL A 56 -9.41 -16.82 -1.84
CA VAL A 56 -8.76 -16.30 -0.64
C VAL A 56 -8.57 -17.36 0.44
N GLN A 57 -9.54 -18.25 0.65
CA GLN A 57 -9.44 -19.28 1.69
C GLN A 57 -8.33 -20.29 1.40
N THR A 58 -8.28 -20.81 0.16
CA THR A 58 -7.22 -21.73 -0.28
C THR A 58 -5.84 -21.08 -0.20
N GLN A 59 -5.74 -19.84 -0.68
CA GLN A 59 -4.46 -19.14 -0.71
C GLN A 59 -3.99 -18.76 0.71
N LEU A 60 -4.86 -18.25 1.59
CA LEU A 60 -4.48 -17.94 2.97
C LEU A 60 -4.03 -19.19 3.75
N ALA A 61 -4.66 -20.35 3.54
CA ALA A 61 -4.21 -21.60 4.14
C ALA A 61 -2.77 -21.93 3.69
N THR A 62 -2.48 -21.80 2.40
CA THR A 62 -1.14 -22.01 1.84
C THR A 62 -0.12 -20.98 2.38
N LEU A 63 -0.51 -19.71 2.49
CA LEU A 63 0.36 -18.67 3.04
C LEU A 63 0.71 -18.92 4.52
N ARG A 64 -0.21 -19.46 5.31
CA ARG A 64 0.08 -19.86 6.70
C ARG A 64 1.10 -21.00 6.77
N GLU A 65 0.96 -22.01 5.90
CA GLU A 65 1.96 -23.08 5.77
C GLU A 65 3.34 -22.49 5.43
N TRP A 66 3.40 -21.57 4.48
CA TRP A 66 4.65 -20.92 4.05
C TRP A 66 5.26 -20.04 5.14
N LYS A 67 4.41 -19.34 5.91
CA LYS A 67 4.86 -18.53 7.06
C LYS A 67 5.46 -19.45 8.14
N ALA A 68 4.82 -20.56 8.46
CA ALA A 68 5.32 -21.54 9.42
C ALA A 68 6.65 -22.18 8.97
N GLN A 69 6.86 -22.35 7.66
CA GLN A 69 8.10 -22.85 7.06
C GLN A 69 9.21 -21.77 6.93
N GLY A 70 8.94 -20.51 7.29
CA GLY A 70 9.86 -19.40 7.14
C GLY A 70 10.10 -18.96 5.69
N ARG A 71 9.29 -19.40 4.74
CA ARG A 71 9.36 -18.97 3.32
C ARG A 71 8.85 -17.55 3.10
N ILE A 72 7.92 -17.11 3.94
CA ILE A 72 7.44 -15.73 4.02
C ILE A 72 7.46 -15.26 5.49
N ARG A 73 7.61 -13.95 5.71
CA ARG A 73 7.56 -13.34 7.05
C ARG A 73 6.15 -12.95 7.44
N TYR A 74 5.44 -12.34 6.50
CA TYR A 74 4.10 -11.77 6.70
C TYR A 74 3.16 -12.24 5.60
N LEU A 75 1.89 -12.35 5.94
CA LEU A 75 0.80 -12.63 5.02
C LEU A 75 -0.27 -11.53 5.06
N GLY A 76 -0.97 -11.35 3.96
CA GLY A 76 -2.01 -10.35 3.87
C GLY A 76 -2.95 -10.57 2.68
N ILE A 77 -3.87 -9.64 2.55
CA ILE A 77 -4.83 -9.58 1.44
C ILE A 77 -4.75 -8.20 0.78
N THR A 78 -5.23 -8.10 -0.45
CA THR A 78 -5.31 -6.82 -1.14
C THR A 78 -6.55 -6.72 -2.01
N HIS A 79 -7.09 -5.52 -2.09
CA HIS A 79 -8.05 -5.09 -3.09
C HIS A 79 -7.81 -3.62 -3.48
N TYR A 80 -8.29 -3.20 -4.65
CA TYR A 80 -8.08 -1.84 -5.14
C TYR A 80 -9.38 -1.07 -5.39
N GLU A 81 -10.53 -1.67 -5.09
CA GLU A 81 -11.85 -1.08 -5.30
C GLU A 81 -12.61 -1.00 -3.97
N ALA A 82 -13.21 0.16 -3.69
CA ALA A 82 -14.01 0.39 -2.48
C ALA A 82 -15.25 -0.53 -2.42
N GLY A 83 -15.80 -0.92 -3.56
CA GLY A 83 -16.93 -1.87 -3.62
C GLY A 83 -16.65 -3.25 -3.02
N ALA A 84 -15.37 -3.62 -2.87
CA ALA A 84 -14.97 -4.88 -2.23
C ALA A 84 -14.72 -4.74 -0.70
N PHE A 85 -14.85 -3.55 -0.12
CA PHE A 85 -14.50 -3.34 1.29
C PHE A 85 -15.33 -4.16 2.26
N ALA A 86 -16.58 -4.47 1.96
CA ALA A 86 -17.38 -5.38 2.78
C ALA A 86 -16.77 -6.80 2.87
N ASP A 87 -16.25 -7.33 1.76
CA ASP A 87 -15.58 -8.62 1.73
C ASP A 87 -14.20 -8.54 2.39
N VAL A 88 -13.45 -7.47 2.16
CA VAL A 88 -12.17 -7.21 2.84
C VAL A 88 -12.38 -7.18 4.35
N GLU A 89 -13.36 -6.42 4.85
CA GLU A 89 -13.70 -6.31 6.26
C GLU A 89 -14.07 -7.66 6.86
N LYS A 90 -14.93 -8.43 6.18
CA LYS A 90 -15.32 -9.78 6.60
C LYS A 90 -14.10 -10.68 6.81
N ILE A 91 -13.15 -10.67 5.87
CA ILE A 91 -11.92 -11.46 5.99
C ILE A 91 -11.03 -10.91 7.09
N MET A 92 -10.87 -9.60 7.21
CA MET A 92 -10.11 -8.98 8.30
C MET A 92 -10.66 -9.36 9.68
N ARG A 93 -11.99 -9.55 9.82
CA ARG A 93 -12.61 -9.98 11.08
C ARG A 93 -12.43 -11.46 11.36
N SER A 94 -12.50 -12.30 10.34
CA SER A 94 -12.47 -13.78 10.52
C SER A 94 -11.06 -14.37 10.50
N GLU A 95 -10.08 -13.69 9.89
CA GLU A 95 -8.75 -14.23 9.62
C GLU A 95 -7.65 -13.46 10.37
N LYS A 96 -6.61 -14.17 10.78
CA LYS A 96 -5.41 -13.52 11.33
C LYS A 96 -4.51 -13.07 10.18
N LEU A 97 -4.49 -11.77 9.92
CA LEU A 97 -3.69 -11.12 8.90
C LEU A 97 -2.60 -10.26 9.53
N ASP A 98 -1.46 -10.16 8.86
CA ASP A 98 -0.41 -9.19 9.22
C ASP A 98 -0.59 -7.88 8.45
N PHE A 99 -1.08 -7.95 7.20
CA PHE A 99 -1.23 -6.79 6.31
C PHE A 99 -2.56 -6.79 5.56
N VAL A 100 -3.06 -5.60 5.30
CA VAL A 100 -4.08 -5.34 4.28
C VAL A 100 -3.59 -4.25 3.33
N GLN A 101 -3.78 -4.43 2.02
CA GLN A 101 -3.45 -3.42 1.03
C GLN A 101 -4.72 -2.98 0.32
N ILE A 102 -5.04 -1.69 0.37
CA ILE A 102 -6.28 -1.10 -0.14
C ILE A 102 -6.03 0.23 -0.84
N ASN A 103 -6.99 0.66 -1.67
CA ASN A 103 -7.00 2.02 -2.18
C ASN A 103 -7.41 3.01 -1.08
N TYR A 104 -6.71 4.12 -1.04
CA TYR A 104 -7.00 5.25 -0.16
C TYR A 104 -6.32 6.50 -0.68
N SER A 105 -7.10 7.55 -0.88
CA SER A 105 -6.62 8.84 -1.38
C SER A 105 -7.54 9.96 -0.95
N LEU A 106 -7.17 11.20 -1.25
CA LEU A 106 -8.04 12.37 -1.02
C LEU A 106 -9.37 12.31 -1.79
N MET A 107 -9.46 11.49 -2.85
CA MET A 107 -10.68 11.29 -3.64
C MET A 107 -11.42 10.00 -3.27
N GLU A 108 -10.74 9.01 -2.71
CA GLU A 108 -11.28 7.68 -2.38
C GLU A 108 -11.05 7.47 -0.88
N ARG A 109 -12.03 7.88 -0.05
CA ARG A 109 -11.92 7.92 1.42
C ARG A 109 -12.75 6.87 2.14
N GLU A 110 -13.41 5.99 1.43
CA GLU A 110 -14.33 4.99 1.96
C GLU A 110 -13.68 4.07 3.01
N ALA A 111 -12.36 3.87 2.91
CA ALA A 111 -11.60 3.09 3.90
C ALA A 111 -11.65 3.69 5.31
N GLU A 112 -11.90 4.99 5.46
CA GLU A 112 -12.01 5.67 6.77
C GLU A 112 -13.23 5.19 7.56
N ALA A 113 -14.27 4.68 6.89
CA ALA A 113 -15.50 4.28 7.53
C ALA A 113 -15.37 2.97 8.34
N SER A 114 -14.60 2.00 7.84
CA SER A 114 -14.51 0.69 8.50
C SER A 114 -13.11 0.07 8.43
N ILE A 115 -12.45 0.07 7.28
CA ILE A 115 -11.20 -0.69 7.08
C ILE A 115 -10.06 -0.15 7.94
N LEU A 116 -9.83 1.16 7.94
CA LEU A 116 -8.75 1.76 8.72
C LEU A 116 -8.96 1.63 10.23
N PRO A 117 -10.16 1.91 10.79
CA PRO A 117 -10.43 1.64 12.20
C PRO A 117 -10.26 0.16 12.57
N LEU A 118 -10.77 -0.77 11.76
CA LEU A 118 -10.62 -2.19 12.01
C LEU A 118 -9.16 -2.65 11.96
N ALA A 119 -8.37 -2.09 11.05
CA ALA A 119 -6.94 -2.40 10.97
C ALA A 119 -6.20 -1.98 12.26
N GLN A 120 -6.51 -0.80 12.81
CA GLN A 120 -5.96 -0.35 14.10
C GLN A 120 -6.39 -1.26 15.25
N GLU A 121 -7.69 -1.58 15.34
CA GLU A 121 -8.24 -2.47 16.38
C GLU A 121 -7.54 -3.83 16.40
N ARG A 122 -7.27 -4.38 15.22
CA ARG A 122 -6.70 -5.73 15.06
C ARG A 122 -5.19 -5.78 14.91
N GLY A 123 -4.51 -4.63 14.92
CA GLY A 123 -3.05 -4.56 14.73
C GLY A 123 -2.60 -5.00 13.35
N ILE A 124 -3.42 -4.77 12.31
CA ILE A 124 -3.12 -5.10 10.92
C ILE A 124 -2.45 -3.90 10.26
N ALA A 125 -1.27 -4.10 9.69
CA ALA A 125 -0.57 -3.05 8.95
C ALA A 125 -1.27 -2.72 7.62
N VAL A 126 -1.38 -1.43 7.30
CA VAL A 126 -2.08 -0.95 6.09
C VAL A 126 -1.10 -0.44 5.05
N ILE A 127 -1.14 -1.02 3.86
CA ILE A 127 -0.46 -0.51 2.67
C ILE A 127 -1.50 0.18 1.79
N VAL A 128 -1.22 1.42 1.40
CA VAL A 128 -2.10 2.19 0.52
C VAL A 128 -1.64 2.08 -0.93
N ASN A 129 -2.48 1.51 -1.78
CA ASN A 129 -2.34 1.58 -3.22
C ASN A 129 -3.14 2.75 -3.80
N ARG A 130 -2.92 3.09 -5.10
CA ARG A 130 -3.60 4.19 -5.81
C ARG A 130 -3.61 5.53 -5.05
N PRO A 131 -2.50 5.94 -4.39
CA PRO A 131 -2.49 7.14 -3.53
C PRO A 131 -2.83 8.43 -4.28
N PHE A 132 -2.74 8.41 -5.62
CA PHE A 132 -3.05 9.54 -6.49
C PHE A 132 -4.36 9.37 -7.28
N GLY A 133 -5.25 8.43 -6.87
CA GLY A 133 -6.51 8.17 -7.57
C GLY A 133 -6.33 7.77 -9.04
N GLY A 134 -5.27 6.98 -9.35
CA GLY A 134 -4.95 6.64 -10.74
C GLY A 134 -4.37 7.79 -11.57
N GLY A 135 -4.09 8.94 -10.97
CA GLY A 135 -3.59 10.15 -11.64
C GLY A 135 -4.60 11.30 -11.65
N ASP A 136 -5.85 11.06 -11.27
CA ASP A 136 -6.92 12.07 -11.31
C ASP A 136 -6.64 13.25 -10.39
N LEU A 137 -5.99 13.03 -9.24
CA LEU A 137 -5.58 14.12 -8.35
C LEU A 137 -4.64 15.12 -9.04
N PHE A 138 -3.71 14.64 -9.87
CA PHE A 138 -2.84 15.54 -10.65
C PHE A 138 -3.60 16.27 -11.75
N SER A 139 -4.61 15.64 -12.34
CA SER A 139 -5.44 16.28 -13.35
C SER A 139 -6.25 17.44 -12.74
N ARG A 140 -6.80 17.27 -11.54
CA ARG A 140 -7.50 18.32 -10.80
C ARG A 140 -6.57 19.45 -10.36
N ALA A 141 -5.38 19.11 -9.86
CA ALA A 141 -4.39 20.09 -9.41
C ALA A 141 -3.61 20.77 -10.56
N ARG A 142 -3.86 20.36 -11.82
CA ARG A 142 -3.18 20.95 -12.99
C ARG A 142 -3.40 22.46 -13.01
N SER A 143 -2.31 23.20 -13.19
CA SER A 143 -2.33 24.68 -13.27
C SER A 143 -2.77 25.40 -11.97
N LYS A 144 -2.90 24.70 -10.87
CA LYS A 144 -3.16 25.28 -9.56
C LYS A 144 -1.85 25.35 -8.76
N PRO A 145 -1.52 26.51 -8.18
CA PRO A 145 -0.37 26.59 -7.28
C PRO A 145 -0.61 25.74 -6.03
N LEU A 146 0.47 25.19 -5.48
CA LEU A 146 0.41 24.60 -4.15
C LEU A 146 0.10 25.71 -3.13
N PRO A 147 -0.82 25.52 -2.18
CA PRO A 147 -1.14 26.56 -1.22
C PRO A 147 0.07 26.87 -0.31
N ASP A 148 0.26 28.16 0.03
CA ASP A 148 1.42 28.62 0.81
C ASP A 148 1.57 27.87 2.14
N TRP A 149 0.45 27.57 2.80
CA TRP A 149 0.44 26.83 4.05
C TRP A 149 0.90 25.37 3.94
N ALA A 150 1.03 24.81 2.73
CA ALA A 150 1.62 23.47 2.54
C ALA A 150 3.10 23.42 2.96
N ALA A 151 3.77 24.57 2.99
CA ALA A 151 5.14 24.70 3.51
C ALA A 151 5.25 24.39 5.00
N GLU A 152 4.18 24.57 5.81
CA GLU A 152 4.16 24.31 7.25
C GLU A 152 4.50 22.85 7.60
N PHE A 153 4.18 21.92 6.69
CA PHE A 153 4.55 20.50 6.81
C PHE A 153 5.50 20.04 5.69
N GLY A 154 6.25 20.97 5.11
CA GLY A 154 7.38 20.71 4.24
C GLY A 154 7.02 20.21 2.84
N CYS A 155 5.78 20.44 2.36
CA CYS A 155 5.40 20.11 1.00
C CYS A 155 5.95 21.13 -0.01
N ARG A 156 6.55 20.61 -1.07
CA ARG A 156 7.07 21.39 -2.21
C ARG A 156 6.36 21.06 -3.52
N SER A 157 5.48 20.06 -3.49
CA SER A 157 4.72 19.61 -4.65
C SER A 157 3.39 18.99 -4.26
N TRP A 158 2.49 18.88 -5.23
CA TRP A 158 1.22 18.19 -5.07
C TRP A 158 1.38 16.71 -4.73
N ALA A 159 2.41 16.04 -5.24
CA ALA A 159 2.68 14.64 -4.90
C ALA A 159 2.96 14.49 -3.40
N GLN A 160 3.82 15.34 -2.84
CA GLN A 160 4.10 15.35 -1.40
C GLN A 160 2.86 15.73 -0.58
N PHE A 161 2.08 16.68 -1.04
CA PHE A 161 0.83 17.09 -0.40
C PHE A 161 -0.14 15.90 -0.28
N PHE A 162 -0.40 15.19 -1.37
CA PHE A 162 -1.30 14.04 -1.38
C PHE A 162 -0.77 12.89 -0.51
N LEU A 163 0.51 12.58 -0.60
CA LEU A 163 1.12 11.50 0.18
C LEU A 163 1.16 11.82 1.68
N LYS A 164 1.52 13.05 2.08
CA LYS A 164 1.52 13.43 3.50
C LYS A 164 0.13 13.36 4.12
N TRP A 165 -0.91 13.70 3.37
CA TRP A 165 -2.28 13.52 3.84
C TRP A 165 -2.59 12.05 4.16
N ILE A 166 -2.13 11.12 3.32
CA ILE A 166 -2.32 9.68 3.49
C ILE A 166 -1.52 9.17 4.69
N VAL A 167 -0.21 9.42 4.71
CA VAL A 167 0.67 8.85 5.75
C VAL A 167 0.51 9.53 7.11
N ALA A 168 -0.16 10.66 7.20
CA ALA A 168 -0.58 11.29 8.45
C ALA A 168 -1.75 10.58 9.14
N ASN A 169 -2.43 9.66 8.46
CA ASN A 169 -3.43 8.81 9.11
C ASN A 169 -2.71 7.70 9.91
N SER A 170 -2.93 7.67 11.22
CA SER A 170 -2.25 6.75 12.14
C SER A 170 -2.51 5.26 11.86
N ALA A 171 -3.56 4.93 11.12
CA ALA A 171 -3.82 3.57 10.67
C ALA A 171 -2.95 3.13 9.48
N VAL A 172 -2.36 4.08 8.74
CA VAL A 172 -1.59 3.82 7.54
C VAL A 172 -0.14 3.51 7.88
N THR A 173 0.37 2.37 7.42
CA THR A 173 1.77 1.99 7.58
C THR A 173 2.64 2.60 6.49
N CYS A 174 2.22 2.50 5.23
CA CYS A 174 2.91 3.13 4.11
C CYS A 174 1.99 3.29 2.88
N ALA A 175 2.38 4.17 1.96
CA ALA A 175 1.81 4.29 0.63
C ALA A 175 2.81 3.79 -0.43
N ILE A 176 2.30 3.22 -1.53
CA ILE A 176 3.13 2.67 -2.61
C ILE A 176 2.88 3.40 -3.94
N PRO A 177 3.27 4.68 -4.07
CA PRO A 177 3.17 5.43 -5.32
C PRO A 177 4.12 4.83 -6.36
N ALA A 178 3.57 4.33 -7.47
CA ALA A 178 4.37 3.78 -8.56
C ALA A 178 4.84 4.89 -9.50
N THR A 179 6.10 4.82 -9.94
CA THR A 179 6.66 5.71 -10.95
C THR A 179 7.80 5.03 -11.71
N ASN A 180 8.03 5.45 -12.95
CA ASN A 180 9.18 5.06 -13.76
C ASN A 180 10.24 6.19 -13.88
N LYS A 181 10.05 7.30 -13.14
CA LYS A 181 10.94 8.46 -13.15
C LYS A 181 11.68 8.58 -11.83
N PRO A 182 13.03 8.50 -11.80
CA PRO A 182 13.80 8.58 -10.57
C PRO A 182 13.50 9.81 -9.71
N HIS A 183 13.40 11.01 -10.32
CA HIS A 183 13.10 12.24 -9.58
C HIS A 183 11.71 12.21 -8.89
N HIS A 184 10.70 11.56 -9.50
CA HIS A 184 9.41 11.37 -8.83
C HIS A 184 9.52 10.38 -7.65
N LEU A 185 10.41 9.37 -7.73
CA LEU A 185 10.66 8.48 -6.60
C LEU A 185 11.27 9.22 -5.43
N GLU A 186 12.30 10.04 -5.69
CA GLU A 186 12.93 10.89 -4.66
C GLU A 186 11.92 11.83 -4.01
N GLU A 187 11.10 12.50 -4.83
CA GLU A 187 10.03 13.38 -4.38
C GLU A 187 9.00 12.65 -3.49
N ASN A 188 8.55 11.47 -3.92
CA ASN A 188 7.62 10.66 -3.15
C ASN A 188 8.21 10.20 -1.81
N LEU A 189 9.49 9.81 -1.78
CA LEU A 189 10.17 9.40 -0.55
C LEU A 189 10.27 10.55 0.46
N GLN A 190 10.47 11.79 0.00
CA GLN A 190 10.49 12.97 0.86
C GLN A 190 9.15 13.22 1.58
N ALA A 191 8.03 12.73 1.06
CA ALA A 191 6.75 12.82 1.76
C ALA A 191 6.71 12.04 3.08
N GLY A 192 7.58 11.03 3.24
CA GLY A 192 7.73 10.28 4.49
C GLY A 192 8.59 10.98 5.55
N ALA A 193 9.18 12.13 5.25
CA ALA A 193 10.07 12.87 6.15
C ALA A 193 9.48 14.21 6.62
N GLY A 194 9.95 14.69 7.78
CA GLY A 194 9.54 15.97 8.36
C GLY A 194 8.14 15.93 8.98
N PRO A 195 7.56 17.10 9.30
CA PRO A 195 6.27 17.19 9.97
C PRO A 195 5.13 16.66 9.10
N LEU A 196 4.14 16.06 9.77
CA LEU A 196 2.91 15.57 9.14
C LEU A 196 1.73 16.48 9.52
N PRO A 197 0.72 16.64 8.64
CA PRO A 197 -0.47 17.39 8.95
C PRO A 197 -1.27 16.71 10.07
N ASP A 198 -1.76 17.50 11.02
CA ASP A 198 -2.69 17.03 12.05
C ASP A 198 -4.11 16.81 11.49
N GLY A 199 -5.06 16.42 12.33
CA GLY A 199 -6.43 16.12 11.90
C GLY A 199 -7.13 17.34 11.29
N LYS A 200 -6.92 18.56 11.83
CA LYS A 200 -7.53 19.80 11.30
C LYS A 200 -6.92 20.15 9.94
N MET A 201 -5.62 20.01 9.82
CA MET A 201 -4.92 20.26 8.56
C MET A 201 -5.30 19.22 7.50
N ARG A 202 -5.42 17.94 7.86
CA ARG A 202 -5.93 16.91 6.94
C ARG A 202 -7.33 17.22 6.43
N GLN A 203 -8.21 17.74 7.29
CA GLN A 203 -9.55 18.16 6.87
C GLN A 203 -9.46 19.34 5.88
N ARG A 204 -8.67 20.37 6.18
CA ARG A 204 -8.42 21.51 5.28
C ARG A 204 -7.87 21.08 3.93
N MET A 205 -6.96 20.10 3.93
CA MET A 205 -6.40 19.53 2.69
C MET A 205 -7.49 18.84 1.85
N ALA A 206 -8.38 18.08 2.49
CA ALA A 206 -9.48 17.40 1.82
C ALA A 206 -10.50 18.39 1.23
N GLU A 207 -10.86 19.43 1.97
CA GLU A 207 -11.76 20.51 1.51
C GLU A 207 -11.17 21.23 0.29
N LEU A 208 -9.88 21.58 0.34
CA LEU A 208 -9.19 22.19 -0.80
C LEU A 208 -9.28 21.29 -2.04
N VAL A 209 -8.93 20.01 -1.93
CA VAL A 209 -8.93 19.10 -3.09
C VAL A 209 -10.34 18.84 -3.62
N SER A 210 -11.35 18.88 -2.76
CA SER A 210 -12.76 18.77 -3.19
C SER A 210 -13.22 19.99 -4.02
N SER A 211 -12.55 21.12 -3.87
CA SER A 211 -12.85 22.37 -4.60
C SER A 211 -12.04 22.55 -5.89
N LEU A 212 -11.07 21.68 -6.18
CA LEU A 212 -10.25 21.70 -7.40
C LEU A 212 -11.00 21.09 -8.58
#